data_df3c242bb0573260cd2209b2a764d6a5
#
_entry.id   df3c242bb0573260cd2209b2a764d6a5
#
_cell.length_a   1.000
_cell.length_b   1.000
_cell.length_c   1.000
_cell.angle_alpha   90.00
_cell.angle_beta   90.00
_cell.angle_gamma   90.00
#
_symmetry.space_group_name_H-M   'P 1'
#
loop_
_entity.id
_entity.type
_entity.pdbx_description
1 polymer ?
#
loop_
_entity_poly.entity_id
_entity_poly.type
_entity_poly.pdbx_seq_one_letter_code
_entity_poly.pdbx_strand_id
1 'polypeptide(L)'
;MIEFKKPTWYSLVIAIILYVAVFFLGFFLGMRYENAMATARQYENGAIKAVFACPDSKAVYAEFTKNKVSLVLSDGRELNLNQTISGSGARYANSDESFVFWNKGNGAFIEENGVTTYEDCVTAE
;
A
#
# COMPACT_ATOMS: atom_id res chain seq x y z
N MET A 1 -44.30 -17.46 -42.40
CA MET A 1 -43.32 -18.54 -42.21
C MET A 1 -41.93 -17.96 -42.31
N ILE A 2 -41.12 -18.12 -41.28
CA ILE A 2 -39.74 -17.73 -41.33
C ILE A 2 -38.94 -18.90 -41.90
N GLU A 3 -38.53 -18.79 -43.17
CA GLU A 3 -37.64 -19.77 -43.73
C GLU A 3 -36.24 -19.62 -43.15
N PHE A 4 -35.84 -20.54 -42.30
CA PHE A 4 -34.45 -20.63 -41.84
C PHE A 4 -33.58 -21.13 -43.01
N LYS A 5 -32.95 -20.19 -43.70
CA LYS A 5 -31.95 -20.46 -44.70
C LYS A 5 -30.84 -21.32 -44.09
N LYS A 6 -30.52 -22.47 -44.64
CA LYS A 6 -29.45 -23.35 -44.13
C LYS A 6 -28.15 -22.56 -43.99
N PRO A 7 -27.49 -22.58 -42.82
CA PRO A 7 -26.29 -21.86 -42.63
C PRO A 7 -25.22 -22.33 -43.62
N THR A 8 -24.66 -21.38 -44.38
CA THR A 8 -23.53 -21.68 -45.23
C THR A 8 -22.31 -21.90 -44.36
N TRP A 9 -21.38 -22.76 -44.74
CA TRP A 9 -20.24 -23.14 -43.91
C TRP A 9 -19.37 -21.92 -43.48
N TYR A 10 -19.32 -20.83 -44.28
CA TYR A 10 -18.64 -19.59 -43.86
C TYR A 10 -19.39 -18.91 -42.71
N SER A 11 -20.68 -19.00 -42.61
CA SER A 11 -21.42 -18.39 -41.48
C SER A 11 -21.10 -19.09 -40.16
N LEU A 12 -20.84 -20.38 -40.19
CA LEU A 12 -20.36 -21.16 -39.06
C LEU A 12 -18.93 -20.76 -38.67
N VAL A 13 -18.05 -20.59 -39.63
CA VAL A 13 -16.66 -20.14 -39.37
C VAL A 13 -16.63 -18.74 -38.77
N ILE A 14 -17.42 -17.80 -39.32
CA ILE A 14 -17.55 -16.45 -38.80
C ILE A 14 -18.10 -16.44 -37.38
N ALA A 15 -19.14 -17.28 -37.11
CA ALA A 15 -19.72 -17.40 -35.79
C ALA A 15 -18.70 -17.92 -34.75
N ILE A 16 -17.88 -18.89 -35.12
CA ILE A 16 -16.81 -19.43 -34.25
C ILE A 16 -15.76 -18.39 -33.98
N ILE A 17 -15.32 -17.64 -35.00
CA ILE A 17 -14.32 -16.57 -34.85
C ILE A 17 -14.84 -15.46 -33.91
N LEU A 18 -16.11 -15.05 -34.09
CA LEU A 18 -16.73 -14.05 -33.21
C LEU A 18 -16.87 -14.56 -31.78
N TYR A 19 -17.24 -15.81 -31.58
CA TYR A 19 -17.35 -16.42 -30.25
C TYR A 19 -15.99 -16.45 -29.54
N VAL A 20 -14.94 -16.88 -30.26
CA VAL A 20 -13.56 -16.88 -29.72
C VAL A 20 -13.10 -15.46 -29.41
N ALA A 21 -13.37 -14.48 -30.29
CA ALA A 21 -13.01 -13.09 -30.06
C ALA A 21 -13.68 -12.49 -28.82
N VAL A 22 -14.98 -12.76 -28.62
CA VAL A 22 -15.72 -12.32 -27.42
C VAL A 22 -15.17 -12.99 -26.16
N PHE A 23 -14.84 -14.27 -26.25
CA PHE A 23 -14.24 -15.00 -25.11
C PHE A 23 -12.88 -14.42 -24.72
N PHE A 24 -12.00 -14.14 -25.68
CA PHE A 24 -10.71 -13.49 -25.42
C PHE A 24 -10.87 -12.07 -24.90
N LEU A 25 -11.84 -11.31 -25.42
CA LEU A 25 -12.10 -9.95 -24.95
C LEU A 25 -12.57 -9.96 -23.49
N GLY A 26 -13.47 -10.86 -23.14
CA GLY A 26 -13.95 -11.04 -21.76
C GLY A 26 -12.83 -11.45 -20.80
N PHE A 27 -11.98 -12.38 -21.24
CA PHE A 27 -10.81 -12.81 -20.45
C PHE A 27 -9.81 -11.66 -20.23
N PHE A 28 -9.54 -10.87 -21.28
CA PHE A 28 -8.62 -9.73 -21.19
C PHE A 28 -9.17 -8.61 -20.28
N LEU A 29 -10.47 -8.33 -20.37
CA LEU A 29 -11.12 -7.35 -19.49
C LEU A 29 -11.17 -7.85 -18.05
N GLY A 30 -11.38 -9.16 -17.83
CA GLY A 30 -11.37 -9.78 -16.51
C GLY A 30 -10.01 -9.63 -15.81
N MET A 31 -8.91 -9.90 -16.50
CA MET A 31 -7.56 -9.73 -15.93
C MET A 31 -7.25 -8.27 -15.59
N ARG A 32 -7.73 -7.33 -16.39
CA ARG A 32 -7.57 -5.89 -16.10
C ARG A 32 -8.35 -5.45 -14.87
N TYR A 33 -9.54 -6.01 -14.68
CA TYR A 33 -10.40 -5.71 -13.54
C TYR A 33 -9.80 -6.21 -12.22
N GLU A 34 -9.26 -7.42 -12.18
CA GLU A 34 -8.60 -7.97 -10.98
C GLU A 34 -7.39 -7.15 -10.54
N ASN A 35 -6.55 -6.71 -11.48
CA ASN A 35 -5.40 -5.87 -11.17
C ASN A 35 -5.82 -4.50 -10.61
N ALA A 36 -6.88 -3.91 -11.15
CA ALA A 36 -7.42 -2.64 -10.63
C ALA A 36 -8.00 -2.80 -9.22
N MET A 37 -8.69 -3.91 -8.95
CA MET A 37 -9.23 -4.21 -7.62
C MET A 37 -8.14 -4.57 -6.60
N ALA A 38 -7.08 -5.25 -6.99
CA ALA A 38 -5.94 -5.54 -6.12
C ALA A 38 -5.23 -4.24 -5.71
N THR A 39 -5.03 -3.30 -6.63
CA THR A 39 -4.46 -1.98 -6.35
C THR A 39 -5.39 -1.15 -5.46
N ALA A 40 -6.70 -1.18 -5.70
CA ALA A 40 -7.69 -0.49 -4.89
C ALA A 40 -7.75 -1.05 -3.45
N ARG A 41 -7.66 -2.37 -3.26
CA ARG A 41 -7.60 -3.00 -1.94
C ARG A 41 -6.31 -2.65 -1.18
N GLN A 42 -5.21 -2.48 -1.89
CA GLN A 42 -3.95 -2.04 -1.31
C GLN A 42 -4.05 -0.57 -0.86
N TYR A 43 -4.83 0.24 -1.56
CA TYR A 43 -5.14 1.63 -1.19
C TYR A 43 -6.16 1.71 -0.05
N GLU A 44 -7.09 0.77 0.04
CA GLU A 44 -8.10 0.68 1.10
C GLU A 44 -7.50 0.23 2.46
N ASN A 45 -6.43 -0.53 2.45
CA ASN A 45 -5.64 -0.83 3.66
C ASN A 45 -4.76 0.34 4.10
N GLY A 46 -4.69 1.43 3.31
CA GLY A 46 -4.16 2.73 3.70
C GLY A 46 -2.73 2.70 4.25
N ALA A 47 -1.94 1.67 3.92
CA ALA A 47 -0.56 1.60 4.36
C ALA A 47 0.30 2.56 3.53
N ILE A 48 0.77 3.62 4.17
CA ILE A 48 1.72 4.58 3.59
C ILE A 48 3.11 4.20 4.08
N LYS A 49 4.03 3.98 3.14
CA LYS A 49 5.42 3.69 3.46
C LYS A 49 6.27 4.94 3.32
N ALA A 50 7.10 5.21 4.30
CA ALA A 50 8.06 6.29 4.28
C ALA A 50 9.40 5.81 4.84
N VAL A 51 10.47 6.37 4.31
CA VAL A 51 11.83 6.15 4.81
C VAL A 51 12.35 7.47 5.31
N PHE A 52 12.79 7.48 6.54
CA PHE A 52 13.41 8.66 7.16
C PHE A 52 14.91 8.41 7.28
N ALA A 53 15.69 9.27 6.67
CA ALA A 53 17.14 9.30 6.83
C ALA A 53 17.51 10.21 7.99
N CYS A 54 18.26 9.67 8.92
CA CYS A 54 18.75 10.38 10.11
C CYS A 54 20.27 10.58 10.04
N PRO A 55 20.84 11.51 10.82
CA PRO A 55 22.28 11.61 10.99
C PRO A 55 22.92 10.30 11.46
N ASP A 56 24.24 10.19 11.35
CA ASP A 56 25.04 9.02 11.76
C ASP A 56 24.67 7.71 11.05
N SER A 57 24.26 7.79 9.77
CA SER A 57 23.86 6.63 8.97
C SER A 57 22.69 5.84 9.54
N LYS A 58 21.89 6.45 10.39
CA LYS A 58 20.66 5.87 10.91
C LYS A 58 19.51 6.05 9.91
N ALA A 59 18.62 5.11 9.89
CA ALA A 59 17.40 5.17 9.07
C ALA A 59 16.23 4.54 9.80
N VAL A 60 15.03 5.04 9.50
CA VAL A 60 13.76 4.51 10.01
C VAL A 60 12.86 4.23 8.83
N TYR A 61 12.48 2.97 8.67
CA TYR A 61 11.47 2.55 7.71
C TYR A 61 10.14 2.48 8.42
N ALA A 62 9.19 3.28 7.99
CA ALA A 62 7.87 3.39 8.61
C ALA A 62 6.77 2.96 7.64
N GLU A 63 5.87 2.10 8.10
CA GLU A 63 4.65 1.74 7.41
C GLU A 63 3.46 2.19 8.26
N PHE A 64 2.79 3.23 7.80
CA PHE A 64 1.64 3.84 8.48
C PHE A 64 0.35 3.17 8.05
N THR A 65 -0.43 2.75 9.01
CA THR A 65 -1.81 2.30 8.84
C THR A 65 -2.74 3.23 9.60
N LYS A 66 -4.05 2.98 9.57
CA LYS A 66 -5.07 3.90 10.09
C LYS A 66 -4.77 4.48 11.49
N ASN A 67 -4.30 3.67 12.44
CA ASN A 67 -4.03 4.09 13.82
C ASN A 67 -2.74 3.47 14.37
N LYS A 68 -1.86 2.99 13.50
CA LYS A 68 -0.64 2.27 13.89
C LYS A 68 0.50 2.61 12.95
N VAL A 69 1.69 2.45 13.43
CA VAL A 69 2.90 2.45 12.60
C VAL A 69 3.74 1.21 12.92
N SER A 70 4.21 0.57 11.86
CA SER A 70 5.23 -0.47 11.95
C SER A 70 6.56 0.14 11.58
N LEU A 71 7.53 0.06 12.45
CA LEU A 71 8.86 0.63 12.27
C LEU A 71 9.88 -0.48 12.13
N VAL A 72 10.81 -0.31 11.20
CA VAL A 72 12.05 -1.08 11.11
C VAL A 72 13.20 -0.09 11.21
N LEU A 73 14.01 -0.24 12.22
CA LEU A 73 15.15 0.64 12.47
C LEU A 73 16.42 0.09 11.81
N SER A 74 17.35 0.95 11.49
CA SER A 74 18.64 0.57 10.90
C SER A 74 19.49 -0.34 11.78
N ASP A 75 19.21 -0.40 13.08
CA ASP A 75 19.83 -1.35 14.03
C ASP A 75 19.19 -2.75 14.03
N GLY A 76 18.15 -2.98 13.20
CA GLY A 76 17.47 -4.25 13.04
C GLY A 76 16.25 -4.45 13.95
N ARG A 77 15.91 -3.49 14.81
CA ARG A 77 14.71 -3.57 15.65
C ARG A 77 13.44 -3.34 14.83
N GLU A 78 12.42 -4.11 15.12
CA GLU A 78 11.08 -3.98 14.56
C GLU A 78 10.08 -3.64 15.69
N LEU A 79 9.29 -2.60 15.49
CA LEU A 79 8.34 -2.12 16.50
C LEU A 79 6.98 -1.83 15.86
N ASN A 80 5.93 -2.18 16.59
CA ASN A 80 4.56 -1.80 16.24
C ASN A 80 4.02 -0.86 17.31
N LEU A 81 3.71 0.36 16.91
CA LEU A 81 3.26 1.41 17.81
C LEU A 81 1.83 1.82 17.47
N ASN A 82 1.08 2.19 18.48
CA ASN A 82 -0.25 2.76 18.33
C ASN A 82 -0.19 4.27 18.29
N GLN A 83 -1.06 4.88 17.49
CA GLN A 83 -1.21 6.32 17.47
C GLN A 83 -1.73 6.83 18.81
N THR A 84 -1.12 7.88 19.32
CA THR A 84 -1.48 8.55 20.57
C THR A 84 -1.85 10.01 20.33
N ILE A 85 -2.35 10.68 21.37
CA ILE A 85 -2.73 12.07 21.30
C ILE A 85 -1.47 12.93 21.07
N SER A 86 -1.56 13.86 20.13
CA SER A 86 -0.50 14.80 19.79
C SER A 86 -1.09 16.18 19.56
N GLY A 87 -0.39 17.22 20.01
CA GLY A 87 -0.76 18.61 19.74
C GLY A 87 -0.47 19.03 18.29
N SER A 88 0.52 18.44 17.65
CA SER A 88 0.88 18.63 16.24
C SER A 88 1.62 17.42 15.70
N GLY A 89 1.50 17.16 14.40
CA GLY A 89 2.05 15.96 13.80
C GLY A 89 1.34 14.69 14.24
N ALA A 90 1.96 13.55 14.00
CA ALA A 90 1.47 12.24 14.41
C ALA A 90 2.43 11.59 15.40
N ARG A 91 1.92 11.19 16.54
CA ARG A 91 2.66 10.57 17.63
C ARG A 91 2.22 9.13 17.80
N TYR A 92 3.18 8.23 17.86
CA TYR A 92 2.96 6.79 18.03
C TYR A 92 3.80 6.31 19.21
N ALA A 93 3.23 5.48 20.04
CA ALA A 93 3.92 4.96 21.22
C ALA A 93 3.53 3.52 21.53
N ASN A 94 4.39 2.80 22.26
CA ASN A 94 4.05 1.55 22.89
C ASN A 94 3.16 1.78 24.14
N SER A 95 2.73 0.71 24.79
CA SER A 95 1.72 0.77 25.85
C SER A 95 2.18 1.56 27.10
N ASP A 96 3.47 1.55 27.43
CA ASP A 96 4.05 2.26 28.58
C ASP A 96 4.74 3.58 28.18
N GLU A 97 4.63 3.96 26.89
CA GLU A 97 5.25 5.16 26.32
C GLU A 97 6.78 5.22 26.49
N SER A 98 7.42 4.09 26.72
CA SER A 98 8.89 4.03 26.77
C SER A 98 9.56 4.20 25.42
N PHE A 99 8.82 3.96 24.34
CA PHE A 99 9.23 4.17 22.96
C PHE A 99 8.20 5.04 22.24
N VAL A 100 8.63 6.18 21.73
CA VAL A 100 7.81 7.15 21.02
C VAL A 100 8.41 7.47 19.67
N PHE A 101 7.60 7.35 18.63
CA PHE A 101 7.92 7.84 17.30
C PHE A 101 7.03 9.03 16.97
N TRP A 102 7.62 10.14 16.63
CA TRP A 102 6.92 11.36 16.29
C TRP A 102 7.26 11.81 14.89
N ASN A 103 6.24 11.96 14.06
CA ASN A 103 6.36 12.43 12.68
C ASN A 103 5.60 13.73 12.51
N LYS A 104 6.26 14.74 11.94
CA LYS A 104 5.66 16.03 11.60
C LYS A 104 6.21 16.54 10.29
N GLY A 105 5.31 16.68 9.29
CA GLY A 105 5.72 17.05 7.94
C GLY A 105 6.74 16.05 7.38
N ASN A 106 7.87 16.54 6.91
CA ASN A 106 8.97 15.73 6.39
C ASN A 106 9.93 15.22 7.46
N GLY A 107 9.73 15.62 8.70
CA GLY A 107 10.62 15.30 9.81
C GLY A 107 10.08 14.20 10.72
N ALA A 108 10.97 13.49 11.38
CA ALA A 108 10.65 12.52 12.42
C ALA A 108 11.75 12.46 13.47
N PHE A 109 11.39 12.00 14.65
CA PHE A 109 12.35 11.65 15.71
C PHE A 109 11.82 10.49 16.54
N ILE A 110 12.72 9.81 17.23
CA ILE A 110 12.42 8.73 18.17
C ILE A 110 12.96 9.08 19.53
N GLU A 111 12.14 8.86 20.53
CA GLU A 111 12.47 9.03 21.93
C GLU A 111 12.32 7.68 22.65
N GLU A 112 13.34 7.28 23.38
CA GLU A 112 13.36 6.04 24.16
C GLU A 112 13.61 6.38 25.62
N ASN A 113 12.67 6.04 26.49
CA ASN A 113 12.72 6.33 27.93
C ASN A 113 13.00 7.83 28.23
N GLY A 114 12.41 8.74 27.46
CA GLY A 114 12.59 10.18 27.60
C GLY A 114 13.87 10.74 26.98
N VAL A 115 14.66 9.94 26.29
CA VAL A 115 15.88 10.35 25.59
C VAL A 115 15.70 10.22 24.09
N THR A 116 16.00 11.28 23.35
CA THR A 116 15.96 11.25 21.88
C THR A 116 17.13 10.42 21.35
N THR A 117 16.83 9.33 20.68
CA THR A 117 17.83 8.39 20.12
C THR A 117 17.98 8.50 18.60
N TYR A 118 16.94 8.97 17.91
CA TYR A 118 16.94 9.33 16.49
C TYR A 118 16.38 10.74 16.39
N GLU A 119 17.21 11.66 15.96
CA GLU A 119 16.85 13.08 15.80
C GLU A 119 17.11 13.54 14.38
N ASP A 120 16.49 14.67 14.00
CA ASP A 120 16.67 15.31 12.70
C ASP A 120 16.51 14.36 11.49
N CYS A 121 15.63 13.35 11.64
CA CYS A 121 15.31 12.45 10.56
C CYS A 121 14.40 13.14 9.55
N VAL A 122 14.73 13.02 8.27
CA VAL A 122 13.93 13.60 7.17
C VAL A 122 13.56 12.51 6.17
N THR A 123 12.41 12.68 5.52
CA THR A 123 11.99 11.74 4.46
C THR A 123 13.01 11.71 3.34
N ALA A 124 13.48 10.51 3.01
CA ALA A 124 14.28 10.28 1.82
C ALA A 124 13.34 10.24 0.60
N GLU A 125 13.60 11.09 -0.39
CA GLU A 125 12.93 11.09 -1.69
C GLU A 125 13.44 9.95 -2.57
#